data_9bf1a9d87b4ad7734c0c23e1f264737c
#
_entry.id   9bf1a9d87b4ad7734c0c23e1f264737c
#
_cell.length_a   1.000
_cell.length_b   1.000
_cell.length_c   1.000
_cell.angle_alpha   90.00
_cell.angle_beta   90.00
_cell.angle_gamma   90.00
#
_symmetry.space_group_name_H-M   'P 1'
#
loop_
_entity.id
_entity.type
_entity.pdbx_description
1 polymer ?
#
loop_
_entity_poly.entity_id
_entity_poly.type
_entity_poly.pdbx_seq_one_letter_code
_entity_poly.pdbx_strand_id
1 'polypeptide(L)'
;ANSNQMLMEAMGLHVPGSAFIHPHDGMRELMTREAVKMVLQNTRKEQFTPIGKLVDEHVIVNAMVALLATGGSTNHLIHWVAIARAAGIIIDWTDFYHLAKTTPLLASVYPNGKADVNEFQAAGGPAFV
;
A
#
# COMPACT_ATOMS: atom_id res chain seq x y z
N ALA A 1 -5.59 -2.75 -10.94
CA ALA A 1 -6.45 -2.89 -9.77
C ALA A 1 -6.03 -1.93 -8.66
N ASN A 2 -6.99 -1.47 -7.90
CA ASN A 2 -6.77 -0.47 -6.85
C ASN A 2 -5.97 -0.99 -5.64
N SER A 3 -5.80 -2.30 -5.51
CA SER A 3 -4.98 -2.93 -4.47
C SER A 3 -3.56 -2.36 -4.41
N ASN A 4 -2.98 -2.00 -5.56
CA ASN A 4 -1.65 -1.40 -5.59
C ASN A 4 -1.56 -0.11 -4.78
N GLN A 5 -2.59 0.72 -4.80
CA GLN A 5 -2.66 1.97 -4.05
C GLN A 5 -2.63 1.70 -2.54
N MET A 6 -3.39 0.69 -2.10
CA MET A 6 -3.41 0.25 -0.70
C MET A 6 -2.02 -0.21 -0.24
N LEU A 7 -1.35 -1.04 -1.06
CA LEU A 7 -0.04 -1.58 -0.71
C LEU A 7 1.02 -0.48 -0.66
N MET A 8 1.03 0.44 -1.62
CA MET A 8 1.96 1.58 -1.63
C MET A 8 1.79 2.48 -0.40
N GLU A 9 0.55 2.67 0.06
CA GLU A 9 0.30 3.43 1.29
C GLU A 9 0.76 2.64 2.53
N ALA A 10 0.50 1.34 2.60
CA ALA A 10 0.96 0.47 3.68
C ALA A 10 2.51 0.37 3.76
N MET A 11 3.19 0.57 2.64
CA MET A 11 4.66 0.67 2.59
C MET A 11 5.21 2.03 3.00
N GLY A 12 4.36 3.03 3.22
CA GLY A 12 4.81 4.40 3.47
C GLY A 12 5.31 5.14 2.23
N LEU A 13 4.95 4.69 1.02
CA LEU A 13 5.33 5.30 -0.25
C LEU A 13 4.32 6.34 -0.76
N HIS A 14 3.15 6.42 -0.14
CA HIS A 14 2.13 7.44 -0.40
C HIS A 14 1.99 8.39 0.79
N VAL A 15 1.50 9.59 0.54
CA VAL A 15 1.02 10.47 1.61
C VAL A 15 -0.14 9.75 2.32
N PRO A 16 -0.09 9.60 3.65
CA PRO A 16 -1.12 8.89 4.38
C PRO A 16 -2.54 9.40 4.08
N GLY A 17 -3.46 8.49 3.82
CA GLY A 17 -4.85 8.79 3.46
C GLY A 17 -5.08 9.16 1.99
N SER A 18 -4.03 9.15 1.15
CA SER A 18 -4.15 9.61 -0.25
C SER A 18 -4.57 8.53 -1.25
N ALA A 19 -4.46 7.26 -0.89
CA ALA A 19 -4.56 6.14 -1.83
C ALA A 19 -5.87 6.16 -2.66
N PHE A 20 -6.99 6.44 -2.02
CA PHE A 20 -8.32 6.34 -2.65
C PHE A 20 -9.10 7.66 -2.72
N ILE A 21 -8.43 8.80 -2.55
CA ILE A 21 -9.08 10.10 -2.80
C ILE A 21 -9.40 10.20 -4.28
N HIS A 22 -10.67 10.50 -4.58
CA HIS A 22 -11.15 10.60 -5.95
C HIS A 22 -10.35 11.64 -6.75
N PRO A 23 -10.01 11.38 -8.03
CA PRO A 23 -9.21 12.31 -8.83
C PRO A 23 -9.79 13.73 -8.98
N HIS A 24 -11.11 13.87 -8.93
CA HIS A 24 -11.80 15.16 -9.02
C HIS A 24 -12.06 15.82 -7.66
N ASP A 25 -11.62 15.22 -6.56
CA ASP A 25 -11.70 15.85 -5.25
C ASP A 25 -10.60 16.92 -5.11
N GLY A 26 -10.96 18.09 -4.60
CA GLY A 26 -9.99 19.17 -4.34
C GLY A 26 -8.86 18.75 -3.37
N MET A 27 -9.13 17.80 -2.48
CA MET A 27 -8.12 17.22 -1.59
C MET A 27 -7.00 16.51 -2.37
N ARG A 28 -7.31 15.95 -3.56
CA ARG A 28 -6.29 15.31 -4.42
C ARG A 28 -5.20 16.29 -4.83
N GLU A 29 -5.58 17.50 -5.21
CA GLU A 29 -4.61 18.55 -5.59
C GLU A 29 -3.75 18.97 -4.40
N LEU A 30 -4.35 19.17 -3.23
CA LEU A 30 -3.65 19.53 -2.01
C LEU A 30 -2.64 18.45 -1.60
N MET A 31 -3.04 17.19 -1.61
CA MET A 31 -2.16 16.07 -1.28
C MET A 31 -1.03 15.88 -2.31
N THR A 32 -1.30 16.13 -3.58
CA THR A 32 -0.26 16.10 -4.61
C THR A 32 0.81 17.17 -4.35
N ARG A 33 0.40 18.39 -4.01
CA ARG A 33 1.33 19.46 -3.64
C ARG A 33 2.14 19.11 -2.38
N GLU A 34 1.49 18.50 -1.40
CA GLU A 34 2.17 18.06 -0.17
C GLU A 34 3.17 16.95 -0.44
N ALA A 35 2.82 15.97 -1.27
CA ALA A 35 3.74 14.91 -1.69
C ALA A 35 5.03 15.48 -2.32
N VAL A 36 4.90 16.49 -3.19
CA VAL A 36 6.06 17.17 -3.80
C VAL A 36 6.93 17.85 -2.74
N LYS A 37 6.32 18.54 -1.77
CA LYS A 37 7.08 19.16 -0.67
C LYS A 37 7.82 18.13 0.16
N MET A 38 7.16 17.02 0.50
CA MET A 38 7.77 15.92 1.27
C MET A 38 8.95 15.32 0.53
N VAL A 39 8.84 15.07 -0.77
CA VAL A 39 9.96 14.57 -1.60
C VAL A 39 11.12 15.55 -1.58
N LEU A 40 10.86 16.84 -1.76
CA LEU A 40 11.90 17.87 -1.70
C LEU A 40 12.57 17.97 -0.32
N GLN A 41 11.83 17.77 0.76
CA GLN A 41 12.39 17.69 2.11
C GLN A 41 13.24 16.44 2.30
N ASN A 42 12.75 15.29 1.86
CA ASN A 42 13.45 14.01 1.99
C ASN A 42 14.71 13.89 1.13
N THR A 43 14.91 14.78 0.15
CA THR A 43 16.14 14.85 -0.65
C THR A 43 17.25 15.65 0.02
N ARG A 44 16.99 16.36 1.12
CA ARG A 44 18.02 17.10 1.87
C ARG A 44 18.95 16.11 2.58
N LYS A 45 20.24 16.44 2.64
CA LYS A 45 21.28 15.55 3.20
C LYS A 45 20.94 14.96 4.57
N GLU A 46 20.35 15.77 5.43
CA GLU A 46 20.02 15.38 6.81
C GLU A 46 18.78 14.48 6.93
N GLN A 47 17.95 14.45 5.89
CA GLN A 47 16.68 13.72 5.85
C GLN A 47 16.58 12.76 4.67
N PHE A 48 17.70 12.53 3.98
CA PHE A 48 17.72 11.71 2.78
C PHE A 48 17.35 10.25 3.09
N THR A 49 16.18 9.85 2.63
CA THR A 49 15.67 8.49 2.77
C THR A 49 15.39 7.92 1.37
N PRO A 50 16.38 7.33 0.71
CA PRO A 50 16.16 6.68 -0.57
C PRO A 50 15.30 5.42 -0.40
N ILE A 51 14.57 5.05 -1.45
CA ILE A 51 13.67 3.89 -1.45
C ILE A 51 14.38 2.60 -1.02
N GLY A 52 15.64 2.43 -1.36
CA GLY A 52 16.43 1.26 -0.94
C GLY A 52 16.77 1.19 0.55
N LYS A 53 16.54 2.29 1.30
CA LYS A 53 16.61 2.29 2.77
C LYS A 53 15.24 2.15 3.42
N LEU A 54 14.19 2.51 2.69
CA LEU A 54 12.82 2.44 3.19
C LEU A 54 12.26 1.03 3.06
N VAL A 55 12.53 0.35 1.95
CA VAL A 55 11.96 -0.97 1.67
C VAL A 55 12.83 -2.05 2.29
N ASP A 56 12.42 -2.51 3.46
CA ASP A 56 12.95 -3.65 4.19
C ASP A 56 11.92 -4.79 4.27
N GLU A 57 12.24 -5.84 4.98
CA GLU A 57 11.36 -7.01 5.17
C GLU A 57 10.05 -6.63 5.84
N HIS A 58 10.07 -5.71 6.80
CA HIS A 58 8.89 -5.26 7.52
C HIS A 58 7.92 -4.53 6.57
N VAL A 59 8.46 -3.67 5.73
CA VAL A 59 7.67 -2.93 4.73
C VAL A 59 7.05 -3.87 3.70
N ILE A 60 7.77 -4.89 3.26
CA ILE A 60 7.24 -5.93 2.37
C ILE A 60 6.11 -6.70 3.05
N VAL A 61 6.29 -7.12 4.30
CA VAL A 61 5.28 -7.86 5.06
C VAL A 61 4.06 -6.99 5.37
N ASN A 62 4.23 -5.71 5.70
CA ASN A 62 3.11 -4.79 5.91
C ASN A 62 2.21 -4.72 4.68
N ALA A 63 2.77 -4.66 3.49
CA ALA A 63 1.99 -4.67 2.25
C ALA A 63 1.28 -6.01 2.01
N MET A 64 1.93 -7.15 2.33
CA MET A 64 1.30 -8.46 2.25
C MET A 64 0.10 -8.57 3.19
N VAL A 65 0.24 -8.09 4.42
CA VAL A 65 -0.87 -8.03 5.41
C VAL A 65 -1.99 -7.13 4.90
N ALA A 66 -1.68 -5.94 4.39
CA ALA A 66 -2.68 -5.03 3.84
C ALA A 66 -3.43 -5.65 2.64
N LEU A 67 -2.75 -6.39 1.77
CA LEU A 67 -3.37 -7.13 0.67
C LEU A 67 -4.38 -8.18 1.18
N LEU A 68 -3.97 -8.96 2.17
CA LEU A 68 -4.79 -10.02 2.75
C LEU A 68 -5.99 -9.44 3.52
N ALA A 69 -5.74 -8.40 4.32
CA ALA A 69 -6.76 -7.76 5.16
C ALA A 69 -7.86 -7.05 4.34
N THR A 70 -7.57 -6.67 3.10
CA THR A 70 -8.52 -5.97 2.22
C THR A 70 -9.10 -6.86 1.11
N GLY A 71 -8.71 -8.13 1.04
CA GLY A 71 -9.13 -9.02 -0.04
C GLY A 71 -8.69 -8.51 -1.41
N GLY A 72 -7.48 -7.98 -1.49
CA GLY A 72 -6.96 -7.36 -2.70
C GLY A 72 -6.73 -8.32 -3.85
N SER A 73 -6.30 -7.79 -4.98
CA SER A 73 -6.12 -8.55 -6.23
C SER A 73 -5.03 -9.60 -6.13
N THR A 74 -5.32 -10.83 -6.54
CA THR A 74 -4.37 -11.95 -6.61
C THR A 74 -3.19 -11.69 -7.54
N ASN A 75 -3.28 -10.74 -8.48
CA ASN A 75 -2.14 -10.32 -9.30
C ASN A 75 -0.94 -9.87 -8.44
N HIS A 76 -1.20 -9.36 -7.24
CA HIS A 76 -0.14 -8.93 -6.33
C HIS A 76 0.67 -10.09 -5.74
N LEU A 77 0.19 -11.33 -5.79
CA LEU A 77 1.00 -12.51 -5.44
C LEU A 77 2.19 -12.67 -6.39
N ILE A 78 2.05 -12.23 -7.65
CA ILE A 78 3.13 -12.22 -8.64
C ILE A 78 3.99 -10.95 -8.48
N HIS A 79 3.33 -9.79 -8.42
CA HIS A 79 4.02 -8.50 -8.36
C HIS A 79 4.85 -8.37 -7.08
N TRP A 80 4.34 -8.84 -5.95
CA TRP A 80 5.04 -8.68 -4.67
C TRP A 80 6.30 -9.53 -4.58
N VAL A 81 6.26 -10.75 -5.09
CA VAL A 81 7.47 -11.58 -5.22
C VAL A 81 8.55 -10.88 -6.06
N ALA A 82 8.14 -10.22 -7.15
CA ALA A 82 9.07 -9.48 -8.01
C ALA A 82 9.62 -8.22 -7.31
N ILE A 83 8.78 -7.47 -6.59
CA ILE A 83 9.17 -6.25 -5.84
C ILE A 83 10.14 -6.62 -4.71
N ALA A 84 9.81 -7.64 -3.92
CA ALA A 84 10.68 -8.13 -2.85
C ALA A 84 12.04 -8.56 -3.40
N ARG A 85 12.06 -9.30 -4.49
CA ARG A 85 13.32 -9.72 -5.15
C ARG A 85 14.14 -8.51 -5.64
N ALA A 86 13.49 -7.48 -6.16
CA ALA A 86 14.17 -6.24 -6.57
C ALA A 86 14.80 -5.51 -5.36
N ALA A 87 14.22 -5.67 -4.17
CA ALA A 87 14.77 -5.16 -2.92
C ALA A 87 15.81 -6.11 -2.27
N GLY A 88 16.13 -7.23 -2.90
CA GLY A 88 17.04 -8.25 -2.36
C GLY A 88 16.39 -9.18 -1.32
N ILE A 89 15.07 -9.16 -1.19
CA ILE A 89 14.29 -9.94 -0.23
C ILE A 89 13.64 -11.13 -0.96
N ILE A 90 13.69 -12.29 -0.37
CA ILE A 90 13.10 -13.50 -0.92
C ILE A 90 11.79 -13.78 -0.16
N ILE A 91 10.70 -13.77 -0.88
CA ILE A 91 9.39 -14.24 -0.43
C ILE A 91 8.81 -15.20 -1.48
N ASP A 92 7.92 -16.06 -1.04
CA ASP A 92 7.18 -16.96 -1.90
C ASP A 92 5.69 -17.04 -1.51
N TRP A 93 4.94 -17.89 -2.20
CA TRP A 93 3.51 -18.04 -1.92
C TRP A 93 3.23 -18.75 -0.59
N THR A 94 4.21 -19.49 -0.04
CA THR A 94 4.11 -20.10 1.28
C THR A 94 4.05 -19.04 2.38
N ASP A 95 4.80 -17.94 2.21
CA ASP A 95 4.76 -16.81 3.13
C ASP A 95 3.36 -16.16 3.15
N PHE A 96 2.77 -15.94 1.97
CA PHE A 96 1.37 -15.48 1.88
C PHE A 96 0.40 -16.44 2.54
N TYR A 97 0.57 -17.74 2.35
CA TYR A 97 -0.28 -18.76 2.98
C TYR A 97 -0.18 -18.72 4.50
N HIS A 98 1.01 -18.57 5.06
CA HIS A 98 1.19 -18.47 6.51
C HIS A 98 0.58 -17.18 7.06
N LEU A 99 0.82 -16.04 6.43
CA LEU A 99 0.22 -14.77 6.82
C LEU A 99 -1.31 -14.79 6.74
N ALA A 100 -1.88 -15.43 5.71
CA ALA A 100 -3.33 -15.53 5.53
C ALA A 100 -4.03 -16.30 6.67
N LYS A 101 -3.33 -17.16 7.39
CA LYS A 101 -3.89 -17.87 8.55
C LYS A 101 -4.09 -16.98 9.78
N THR A 102 -3.34 -15.91 9.86
CA THR A 102 -3.31 -15.01 11.03
C THR A 102 -3.89 -13.63 10.72
N THR A 103 -4.01 -13.28 9.44
CA THR A 103 -4.53 -11.98 9.01
C THR A 103 -6.03 -12.09 8.74
N PRO A 104 -6.90 -11.45 9.53
CA PRO A 104 -8.32 -11.44 9.28
C PRO A 104 -8.65 -10.57 8.05
N LEU A 105 -9.73 -10.91 7.34
CA LEU A 105 -10.31 -10.05 6.33
C LEU A 105 -11.06 -8.92 7.02
N LEU A 106 -10.52 -7.70 7.00
CA LEU A 106 -11.10 -6.51 7.64
C LEU A 106 -12.00 -5.72 6.69
N ALA A 107 -11.67 -5.73 5.40
CA ALA A 107 -12.45 -5.07 4.37
C ALA A 107 -12.55 -5.99 3.14
N SER A 108 -13.73 -6.00 2.49
CA SER A 108 -13.97 -6.81 1.30
C SER A 108 -14.17 -5.88 0.09
N VAL A 109 -13.06 -5.46 -0.49
CA VAL A 109 -13.02 -4.51 -1.60
C VAL A 109 -12.92 -5.25 -2.93
N TYR A 110 -13.51 -4.69 -3.99
CA TYR A 110 -13.35 -5.25 -5.35
C TYR A 110 -11.84 -5.45 -5.70
N PRO A 111 -11.43 -6.57 -6.31
CA PRO A 111 -12.25 -7.57 -7.01
C PRO A 111 -12.84 -8.69 -6.16
N ASN A 112 -12.41 -8.88 -4.93
CA ASN A 112 -12.86 -9.99 -4.08
C ASN A 112 -14.10 -9.66 -3.24
N GLY A 113 -14.47 -8.38 -3.15
CA GLY A 113 -15.68 -7.88 -2.50
C GLY A 113 -16.57 -7.12 -3.45
N LYS A 114 -17.73 -6.67 -2.94
CA LYS A 114 -18.70 -5.90 -3.72
C LYS A 114 -18.45 -4.38 -3.64
N ALA A 115 -17.87 -3.91 -2.54
CA ALA A 115 -17.58 -2.49 -2.33
C ALA A 115 -16.51 -1.99 -3.30
N ASP A 116 -16.70 -0.81 -3.85
CA ASP A 116 -15.66 -0.13 -4.61
C ASP A 116 -14.72 0.68 -3.69
N VAL A 117 -13.69 1.27 -4.26
CA VAL A 117 -12.70 2.02 -3.48
C VAL A 117 -13.24 3.35 -2.95
N ASN A 118 -14.30 3.91 -3.53
CA ASN A 118 -14.92 5.13 -3.02
C ASN A 118 -15.72 4.80 -1.75
N GLU A 119 -16.45 3.70 -1.76
CA GLU A 119 -17.15 3.18 -0.57
C GLU A 119 -16.16 2.84 0.53
N PHE A 120 -15.04 2.19 0.19
CA PHE A 120 -13.97 1.88 1.13
C PHE A 120 -13.37 3.17 1.73
N GLN A 121 -13.08 4.17 0.90
CA GLN A 121 -12.55 5.46 1.37
C GLN A 121 -13.55 6.17 2.29
N ALA A 122 -14.84 6.17 1.96
CA ALA A 122 -15.89 6.75 2.79
C ALA A 122 -16.05 6.05 4.15
N ALA A 123 -15.73 4.76 4.22
CA ALA A 123 -15.76 3.96 5.44
C ALA A 123 -14.48 4.09 6.32
N GLY A 124 -13.51 4.91 5.91
CA GLY A 124 -12.26 5.13 6.63
C GLY A 124 -10.99 4.82 5.82
N GLY A 125 -11.14 4.13 4.70
CA GLY A 125 -10.04 3.84 3.78
C GLY A 125 -8.88 3.06 4.41
N PRO A 126 -7.64 3.30 3.95
CA PRO A 126 -6.46 2.61 4.48
C PRO A 126 -6.25 2.81 5.98
N ALA A 127 -6.66 3.95 6.53
CA ALA A 127 -6.52 4.25 7.96
C ALA A 127 -7.41 3.36 8.87
N PHE A 128 -8.45 2.73 8.30
CA PHE A 128 -9.29 1.77 9.01
C PHE A 128 -8.58 0.41 9.18
N VAL A 129 -7.76 0.03 8.21
CA VAL A 129 -7.05 -1.26 8.18
C VAL A 129 -5.75 -1.21 8.97
#